data_f46a9200f69c2007bdf03b7cefef7a9c
#
_entry.id   f46a9200f69c2007bdf03b7cefef7a9c
#
_cell.length_a   1.000
_cell.length_b   1.000
_cell.length_c   1.000
_cell.angle_alpha   90.00
_cell.angle_beta   90.00
_cell.angle_gamma   90.00
#
_symmetry.space_group_name_H-M   'P 1'
#
loop_
_entity.id
_entity.type
_entity.pdbx_description
1 polymer ?
#
loop_
_entity_poly.entity_id
_entity_poly.type
_entity_poly.pdbx_seq_one_letter_code
_entity_poly.pdbx_strand_id
1 'polypeptide(L)'
;VNERETVIEVRGLVNRFGTQTVHENLDLDVYRGEIIGIVGGSGTGKSVLLRTIVGLVRPVAGEVRVFGQDLLALPEEKRSLVERRFGVLFQSGALFSSLTVAENVALPLIEHAGLDRMDAQRLAGVKLALSGLPVEAGRKYPSELSGGMVKRAALARALALDPEILFLDEPTAGLDPISAAAFDSLIVTLRNALGLTVFLVTHDLDTLYSTCDRVAVLSQRRVLAAAPIDEVARTDDAWVQAYFNGPRGRAATLAAHPGKD
;
A
#
# COMPACT_ATOMS: atom_id res chain seq x y z
N VAL A 1 2.10 28.86 2.38
CA VAL A 1 1.56 27.51 2.15
C VAL A 1 2.72 26.71 1.57
N ASN A 2 3.35 25.82 2.37
CA ASN A 2 4.34 24.90 1.81
C ASN A 2 3.58 24.00 0.83
N GLU A 3 3.88 24.13 -0.47
CA GLU A 3 3.36 23.20 -1.47
C GLU A 3 3.87 21.80 -1.10
N ARG A 4 2.95 20.87 -0.80
CA ARG A 4 3.32 19.48 -0.54
C ARG A 4 3.82 18.87 -1.84
N GLU A 5 4.99 18.28 -1.82
CA GLU A 5 5.55 17.61 -3.00
C GLU A 5 4.68 16.42 -3.39
N THR A 6 4.15 16.42 -4.61
CA THR A 6 3.38 15.31 -5.16
C THR A 6 4.35 14.24 -5.69
N VAL A 7 4.24 13.01 -5.20
CA VAL A 7 5.10 11.89 -5.61
C VAL A 7 4.39 10.91 -6.55
N ILE A 8 3.05 10.86 -6.51
CA ILE A 8 2.24 10.11 -7.49
C ILE A 8 1.16 11.06 -8.00
N GLU A 9 1.07 11.19 -9.31
CA GLU A 9 0.02 11.92 -10.02
C GLU A 9 -0.67 10.96 -10.98
N VAL A 10 -1.98 10.83 -10.85
CA VAL A 10 -2.83 10.08 -11.78
C VAL A 10 -3.77 11.08 -12.42
N ARG A 11 -3.84 11.11 -13.76
CA ARG A 11 -4.68 12.04 -14.53
C ARG A 11 -5.47 11.33 -15.61
N GLY A 12 -6.78 11.52 -15.60
CA GLY A 12 -7.70 11.02 -16.62
C GLY A 12 -7.65 9.52 -16.81
N LEU A 13 -7.34 8.74 -15.74
CA LEU A 13 -7.09 7.30 -15.84
C LEU A 13 -8.34 6.54 -16.26
N VAL A 14 -8.18 5.69 -17.29
CA VAL A 14 -9.22 4.78 -17.77
C VAL A 14 -8.71 3.34 -17.75
N ASN A 15 -9.27 2.51 -16.87
CA ASN A 15 -9.04 1.07 -16.88
C ASN A 15 -10.29 0.33 -17.38
N ARG A 16 -10.08 -0.56 -18.36
CA ARG A 16 -11.14 -1.38 -18.95
C ARG A 16 -10.67 -2.81 -19.17
N PHE A 17 -11.51 -3.77 -18.84
CA PHE A 17 -11.28 -5.20 -19.06
C PHE A 17 -12.45 -5.75 -19.90
N GLY A 18 -12.17 -6.06 -21.16
CA GLY A 18 -13.23 -6.39 -22.12
C GLY A 18 -14.24 -5.24 -22.25
N THR A 19 -15.50 -5.51 -21.92
CA THR A 19 -16.59 -4.51 -21.94
C THR A 19 -16.73 -3.75 -20.61
N GLN A 20 -16.07 -4.21 -19.53
CA GLN A 20 -16.23 -3.62 -18.20
C GLN A 20 -15.23 -2.48 -17.99
N THR A 21 -15.74 -1.25 -17.85
CA THR A 21 -14.96 -0.09 -17.41
C THR A 21 -14.89 -0.07 -15.87
N VAL A 22 -13.68 -0.10 -15.34
CA VAL A 22 -13.40 -0.09 -13.89
C VAL A 22 -13.12 1.33 -13.41
N HIS A 23 -12.26 2.07 -14.13
CA HIS A 23 -11.99 3.49 -13.87
C HIS A 23 -12.31 4.30 -15.13
N GLU A 24 -12.84 5.51 -14.91
CA GLU A 24 -13.25 6.42 -15.96
C GLU A 24 -12.92 7.85 -15.55
N ASN A 25 -11.95 8.46 -16.24
CA ASN A 25 -11.44 9.80 -15.94
C ASN A 25 -11.07 9.98 -14.45
N LEU A 26 -10.28 9.05 -13.91
CA LEU A 26 -9.87 9.06 -12.50
C LEU A 26 -8.62 9.92 -12.32
N ASP A 27 -8.69 10.88 -11.39
CA ASP A 27 -7.58 11.71 -10.96
C ASP A 27 -7.25 11.44 -9.49
N LEU A 28 -5.95 11.43 -9.15
CA LEU A 28 -5.48 11.26 -7.76
C LEU A 28 -4.09 11.84 -7.60
N ASP A 29 -3.87 12.57 -6.50
CA ASP A 29 -2.55 13.02 -6.03
C ASP A 29 -2.18 12.36 -4.72
N VAL A 30 -0.93 11.89 -4.63
CA VAL A 30 -0.32 11.37 -3.40
C VAL A 30 0.91 12.22 -3.07
N TYR A 31 0.98 12.69 -1.84
CA TYR A 31 2.04 13.58 -1.37
C TYR A 31 3.16 12.82 -0.66
N ARG A 32 4.37 13.36 -0.74
CA ARG A 32 5.54 12.78 -0.07
C ARG A 32 5.32 12.64 1.44
N GLY A 33 5.65 11.47 1.96
CA GLY A 33 5.64 11.18 3.40
C GLY A 33 4.25 10.97 4.02
N GLU A 34 3.15 11.04 3.21
CA GLU A 34 1.82 10.73 3.74
C GLU A 34 1.51 9.23 3.71
N ILE A 35 0.59 8.82 4.55
CA ILE A 35 -0.14 7.55 4.41
C ILE A 35 -1.52 7.88 3.84
N ILE A 36 -1.76 7.51 2.57
CA ILE A 36 -3.07 7.67 1.96
C ILE A 36 -3.82 6.33 1.93
N GLY A 37 -5.01 6.30 2.53
CA GLY A 37 -5.91 5.16 2.48
C GLY A 37 -6.81 5.20 1.24
N ILE A 38 -6.91 4.10 0.51
CA ILE A 38 -7.80 3.97 -0.65
C ILE A 38 -8.97 3.07 -0.27
N VAL A 39 -10.17 3.65 -0.26
CA VAL A 39 -11.40 2.95 0.14
C VAL A 39 -12.46 2.99 -0.96
N GLY A 40 -13.49 2.19 -0.80
CA GLY A 40 -14.61 2.11 -1.74
C GLY A 40 -15.28 0.75 -1.66
N GLY A 41 -16.46 0.63 -2.21
CA GLY A 41 -17.22 -0.61 -2.24
C GLY A 41 -16.46 -1.78 -2.90
N SER A 42 -16.98 -2.99 -2.74
CA SER A 42 -16.41 -4.15 -3.43
C SER A 42 -16.48 -3.95 -4.96
N GLY A 43 -15.41 -4.27 -5.66
CA GLY A 43 -15.35 -4.16 -7.12
C GLY A 43 -15.14 -2.74 -7.67
N THR A 44 -14.93 -1.71 -6.85
CA THR A 44 -14.66 -0.34 -7.32
C THR A 44 -13.30 -0.15 -7.97
N GLY A 45 -12.43 -1.17 -7.95
CA GLY A 45 -11.14 -1.14 -8.64
C GLY A 45 -9.94 -0.71 -7.79
N LYS A 46 -10.03 -0.67 -6.45
CA LYS A 46 -8.92 -0.27 -5.57
C LYS A 46 -7.60 -0.97 -5.90
N SER A 47 -7.59 -2.30 -5.93
CA SER A 47 -6.39 -3.08 -6.30
C SER A 47 -5.99 -2.92 -7.77
N VAL A 48 -6.95 -2.61 -8.66
CA VAL A 48 -6.65 -2.29 -10.07
C VAL A 48 -5.91 -0.96 -10.15
N LEU A 49 -6.33 0.06 -9.39
CA LEU A 49 -5.64 1.35 -9.31
C LEU A 49 -4.19 1.16 -8.82
N LEU A 50 -4.00 0.44 -7.69
CA LEU A 50 -2.68 0.12 -7.18
C LEU A 50 -1.82 -0.58 -8.25
N ARG A 51 -2.34 -1.64 -8.87
CA ARG A 51 -1.61 -2.40 -9.91
C ARG A 51 -1.30 -1.56 -11.15
N THR A 52 -2.13 -0.58 -11.48
CA THR A 52 -1.88 0.35 -12.58
C THR A 52 -0.75 1.30 -12.23
N ILE A 53 -0.74 1.86 -11.02
CA ILE A 53 0.32 2.77 -10.56
C ILE A 53 1.68 2.07 -10.50
N VAL A 54 1.72 0.82 -10.04
CA VAL A 54 2.99 0.04 -9.99
C VAL A 54 3.38 -0.61 -11.33
N GLY A 55 2.66 -0.31 -12.43
CA GLY A 55 3.01 -0.77 -13.77
C GLY A 55 2.57 -2.19 -14.14
N LEU A 56 1.83 -2.90 -13.27
CA LEU A 56 1.35 -4.27 -13.51
C LEU A 56 0.10 -4.34 -14.39
N VAL A 57 -0.64 -3.26 -14.51
CA VAL A 57 -1.83 -3.12 -15.38
C VAL A 57 -1.63 -1.91 -16.25
N ARG A 58 -1.70 -2.08 -17.57
CA ARG A 58 -1.66 -0.97 -18.52
C ARG A 58 -3.06 -0.40 -18.70
N PRO A 59 -3.28 0.90 -18.43
CA PRO A 59 -4.58 1.53 -18.64
C PRO A 59 -4.86 1.73 -20.14
N VAL A 60 -6.14 1.95 -20.48
CA VAL A 60 -6.58 2.25 -21.84
C VAL A 60 -6.26 3.71 -22.20
N ALA A 61 -6.36 4.61 -21.23
CA ALA A 61 -6.05 6.03 -21.37
C ALA A 61 -5.68 6.65 -20.03
N GLY A 62 -5.16 7.86 -20.07
CA GLY A 62 -4.70 8.62 -18.90
C GLY A 62 -3.21 8.51 -18.69
N GLU A 63 -2.73 9.20 -17.67
CA GLU A 63 -1.31 9.34 -17.34
C GLU A 63 -1.08 8.95 -15.88
N VAL A 64 0.05 8.27 -15.63
CA VAL A 64 0.52 7.94 -14.27
C VAL A 64 1.95 8.44 -14.16
N ARG A 65 2.13 9.52 -13.41
CA ARG A 65 3.46 10.05 -13.08
C ARG A 65 3.86 9.64 -11.68
N VAL A 66 5.07 9.13 -11.55
CA VAL A 66 5.68 8.88 -10.24
C VAL A 66 7.03 9.57 -10.21
N PHE A 67 7.26 10.36 -9.16
CA PHE A 67 8.41 11.23 -9.04
C PHE A 67 8.59 12.16 -10.27
N GLY A 68 7.46 12.68 -10.80
CA GLY A 68 7.43 13.55 -11.98
C GLY A 68 7.65 12.86 -13.33
N GLN A 69 7.84 11.52 -13.36
CA GLN A 69 8.09 10.74 -14.57
C GLN A 69 6.84 9.96 -14.98
N ASP A 70 6.41 10.08 -16.23
CA ASP A 70 5.31 9.28 -16.78
C ASP A 70 5.76 7.84 -17.01
N LEU A 71 5.36 6.94 -16.10
CA LEU A 71 5.74 5.54 -16.13
C LEU A 71 5.26 4.81 -17.39
N LEU A 72 4.16 5.25 -17.99
CA LEU A 72 3.57 4.61 -19.16
C LEU A 72 4.33 4.97 -20.45
N ALA A 73 4.98 6.13 -20.46
CA ALA A 73 5.78 6.62 -21.59
C ALA A 73 7.27 6.25 -21.49
N LEU A 74 7.75 5.86 -20.30
CA LEU A 74 9.16 5.51 -20.12
C LEU A 74 9.54 4.21 -20.86
N PRO A 75 10.74 4.18 -21.47
CA PRO A 75 11.37 2.91 -21.88
C PRO A 75 11.55 1.98 -20.67
N GLU A 76 11.51 0.67 -20.92
CA GLU A 76 11.56 -0.37 -19.86
C GLU A 76 12.74 -0.20 -18.90
N GLU A 77 13.95 0.08 -19.42
CA GLU A 77 15.14 0.31 -18.58
C GLU A 77 14.97 1.47 -17.59
N LYS A 78 14.42 2.60 -18.04
CA LYS A 78 14.18 3.77 -17.19
C LYS A 78 13.03 3.53 -16.23
N ARG A 79 11.99 2.83 -16.68
CA ARG A 79 10.85 2.47 -15.84
C ARG A 79 11.29 1.54 -14.70
N SER A 80 12.13 0.54 -14.97
CA SER A 80 12.70 -0.35 -13.95
C SER A 80 13.46 0.41 -12.85
N LEU A 81 14.16 1.51 -13.18
CA LEU A 81 14.83 2.34 -12.17
C LEU A 81 13.85 3.05 -11.24
N VAL A 82 12.69 3.47 -11.75
CA VAL A 82 11.64 4.06 -10.91
C VAL A 82 10.95 2.99 -10.07
N GLU A 83 10.65 1.83 -10.66
CA GLU A 83 9.98 0.71 -10.00
C GLU A 83 10.80 0.13 -8.83
N ARG A 84 12.14 0.18 -8.89
CA ARG A 84 13.02 -0.22 -7.76
C ARG A 84 12.85 0.65 -6.51
N ARG A 85 12.27 1.85 -6.66
CA ARG A 85 11.94 2.75 -5.55
C ARG A 85 10.57 2.43 -4.93
N PHE A 86 9.91 1.34 -5.39
CA PHE A 86 8.65 0.85 -4.87
C PHE A 86 8.86 -0.39 -4.02
N GLY A 87 8.15 -0.46 -2.91
CA GLY A 87 7.90 -1.69 -2.17
C GLY A 87 6.43 -2.08 -2.35
N VAL A 88 6.14 -3.34 -2.68
CA VAL A 88 4.77 -3.79 -2.88
C VAL A 88 4.46 -4.99 -2.00
N LEU A 89 3.41 -4.90 -1.19
CA LEU A 89 2.83 -5.98 -0.42
C LEU A 89 1.42 -6.28 -0.96
N PHE A 90 1.27 -7.42 -1.60
CA PHE A 90 -0.03 -7.91 -2.09
C PHE A 90 -0.83 -8.63 -1.00
N GLN A 91 -2.13 -8.70 -1.16
CA GLN A 91 -3.06 -9.29 -0.19
C GLN A 91 -2.67 -10.69 0.27
N SER A 92 -2.19 -11.57 -0.60
CA SER A 92 -1.72 -12.92 -0.25
C SER A 92 -0.27 -12.97 0.28
N GLY A 93 0.44 -11.82 0.34
CA GLY A 93 1.89 -11.74 0.59
C GLY A 93 2.74 -12.10 -0.63
N ALA A 94 2.25 -12.93 -1.53
CA ALA A 94 2.91 -13.35 -2.79
C ALA A 94 4.37 -13.82 -2.61
N LEU A 95 4.67 -14.51 -1.50
CA LEU A 95 5.98 -15.12 -1.27
C LEU A 95 6.17 -16.34 -2.17
N PHE A 96 7.40 -16.55 -2.65
CA PHE A 96 7.77 -17.77 -3.36
C PHE A 96 7.79 -18.95 -2.40
N SER A 97 6.91 -19.92 -2.61
CA SER A 97 6.74 -21.08 -1.72
C SER A 97 7.95 -22.01 -1.69
N SER A 98 8.75 -22.02 -2.75
CA SER A 98 9.98 -22.81 -2.88
C SER A 98 11.22 -22.18 -2.25
N LEU A 99 11.12 -20.93 -1.79
CA LEU A 99 12.20 -20.21 -1.13
C LEU A 99 11.91 -20.07 0.36
N THR A 100 12.94 -20.09 1.17
CA THR A 100 12.83 -19.70 2.57
C THR A 100 12.45 -18.22 2.70
N VAL A 101 12.03 -17.80 3.88
CA VAL A 101 11.69 -16.39 4.16
C VAL A 101 12.87 -15.46 3.91
N ALA A 102 14.08 -15.83 4.36
CA ALA A 102 15.29 -15.05 4.12
C ALA A 102 15.63 -14.96 2.63
N GLU A 103 15.48 -16.06 1.87
CA GLU A 103 15.68 -16.06 0.42
C GLU A 103 14.66 -15.20 -0.31
N ASN A 104 13.38 -15.22 0.12
CA ASN A 104 12.36 -14.32 -0.41
C ASN A 104 12.74 -12.84 -0.26
N VAL A 105 13.29 -12.47 0.90
CA VAL A 105 13.71 -11.08 1.16
C VAL A 105 15.04 -10.74 0.47
N ALA A 106 15.96 -11.70 0.35
CA ALA A 106 17.25 -11.52 -0.33
C ALA A 106 17.11 -11.42 -1.86
N LEU A 107 16.07 -12.03 -2.46
CA LEU A 107 15.91 -12.10 -3.91
C LEU A 107 15.96 -10.73 -4.60
N PRO A 108 15.19 -9.70 -4.19
CA PRO A 108 15.30 -8.37 -4.79
C PRO A 108 16.70 -7.76 -4.67
N LEU A 109 17.42 -8.03 -3.58
CA LEU A 109 18.78 -7.52 -3.35
C LEU A 109 19.79 -8.14 -4.34
N ILE A 110 19.65 -9.42 -4.65
CA ILE A 110 20.47 -10.12 -5.62
C ILE A 110 20.14 -9.64 -7.04
N GLU A 111 18.86 -9.67 -7.41
CA GLU A 111 18.41 -9.41 -8.79
C GLU A 111 18.52 -7.94 -9.20
N HIS A 112 18.29 -7.00 -8.26
CA HIS A 112 18.18 -5.59 -8.59
C HIS A 112 19.28 -4.72 -7.98
N ALA A 113 19.84 -5.07 -6.81
CA ALA A 113 20.96 -4.34 -6.21
C ALA A 113 22.31 -4.98 -6.54
N GLY A 114 22.35 -6.17 -7.17
CA GLY A 114 23.59 -6.85 -7.59
C GLY A 114 24.44 -7.35 -6.40
N LEU A 115 23.84 -7.54 -5.23
CA LEU A 115 24.54 -8.05 -4.06
C LEU A 115 24.85 -9.55 -4.25
N ASP A 116 25.98 -9.98 -3.72
CA ASP A 116 26.25 -11.41 -3.58
C ASP A 116 25.27 -12.06 -2.58
N ARG A 117 25.18 -13.40 -2.65
CA ARG A 117 24.22 -14.17 -1.85
C ARG A 117 24.43 -13.98 -0.33
N MET A 118 25.68 -13.86 0.12
CA MET A 118 26.00 -13.76 1.54
C MET A 118 25.59 -12.39 2.11
N ASP A 119 25.90 -11.31 1.39
CA ASP A 119 25.55 -9.95 1.79
C ASP A 119 24.04 -9.71 1.68
N ALA A 120 23.39 -10.24 0.63
CA ALA A 120 21.94 -10.20 0.50
C ALA A 120 21.23 -10.92 1.66
N GLN A 121 21.73 -12.08 2.11
CA GLN A 121 21.18 -12.79 3.26
C GLN A 121 21.38 -12.04 4.58
N ARG A 122 22.54 -11.39 4.78
CA ARG A 122 22.79 -10.55 5.96
C ARG A 122 21.79 -9.38 6.02
N LEU A 123 21.62 -8.69 4.89
CA LEU A 123 20.71 -7.56 4.80
C LEU A 123 19.24 -8.01 4.92
N ALA A 124 18.87 -9.18 4.38
CA ALA A 124 17.57 -9.78 4.58
C ALA A 124 17.25 -9.97 6.07
N GLY A 125 18.22 -10.41 6.88
CA GLY A 125 18.07 -10.49 8.34
C GLY A 125 17.70 -9.14 9.00
N VAL A 126 18.30 -8.04 8.54
CA VAL A 126 17.97 -6.68 9.00
C VAL A 126 16.53 -6.31 8.60
N LYS A 127 16.13 -6.59 7.35
CA LYS A 127 14.77 -6.30 6.87
C LYS A 127 13.70 -7.12 7.60
N LEU A 128 14.01 -8.38 7.94
CA LEU A 128 13.15 -9.21 8.77
C LEU A 128 12.96 -8.60 10.17
N ALA A 129 14.03 -8.18 10.82
CA ALA A 129 13.97 -7.50 12.11
C ALA A 129 13.14 -6.20 12.04
N LEU A 130 13.33 -5.37 10.99
CA LEU A 130 12.54 -4.16 10.76
C LEU A 130 11.04 -4.46 10.62
N SER A 131 10.67 -5.60 10.03
CA SER A 131 9.27 -6.03 9.91
C SER A 131 8.72 -6.68 11.17
N GLY A 132 9.51 -6.75 12.25
CA GLY A 132 9.12 -7.37 13.51
C GLY A 132 9.09 -8.90 13.48
N LEU A 133 9.86 -9.52 12.56
CA LEU A 133 10.08 -10.97 12.56
C LEU A 133 11.40 -11.32 13.24
N PRO A 134 11.44 -12.38 14.06
CA PRO A 134 12.70 -12.90 14.58
C PRO A 134 13.55 -13.47 13.44
N VAL A 135 14.87 -13.30 13.55
CA VAL A 135 15.83 -13.72 12.48
C VAL A 135 15.73 -15.22 12.19
N GLU A 136 15.36 -16.02 13.18
CA GLU A 136 15.16 -17.47 13.07
C GLU A 136 14.02 -17.84 12.12
N ALA A 137 13.02 -16.96 11.97
CA ALA A 137 11.95 -17.14 11.00
C ALA A 137 12.47 -17.12 9.56
N GLY A 138 13.63 -16.51 9.32
CA GLY A 138 14.27 -16.48 8.01
C GLY A 138 14.57 -17.86 7.41
N ARG A 139 14.76 -18.89 8.26
CA ARG A 139 15.04 -20.26 7.82
C ARG A 139 13.79 -21.06 7.45
N LYS A 140 12.60 -20.59 7.81
CA LYS A 140 11.32 -21.25 7.53
C LYS A 140 10.88 -21.00 6.09
N TYR A 141 10.06 -21.90 5.58
CA TYR A 141 9.31 -21.69 4.35
C TYR A 141 8.00 -20.95 4.64
N PRO A 142 7.41 -20.26 3.66
CA PRO A 142 6.13 -19.55 3.84
C PRO A 142 5.00 -20.43 4.40
N SER A 143 4.97 -21.71 4.06
CA SER A 143 3.98 -22.68 4.56
C SER A 143 4.09 -22.99 6.07
N GLU A 144 5.21 -22.66 6.70
CA GLU A 144 5.46 -22.89 8.13
C GLU A 144 5.15 -21.63 8.99
N LEU A 145 4.67 -20.55 8.34
CA LEU A 145 4.39 -19.29 9.00
C LEU A 145 2.91 -19.14 9.35
N SER A 146 2.62 -18.42 10.44
CA SER A 146 1.26 -17.90 10.67
C SER A 146 0.91 -16.82 9.65
N GLY A 147 -0.39 -16.52 9.46
CA GLY A 147 -0.83 -15.47 8.54
C GLY A 147 -0.16 -14.12 8.80
N GLY A 148 -0.05 -13.71 10.08
CA GLY A 148 0.64 -12.47 10.45
C GLY A 148 2.14 -12.51 10.15
N MET A 149 2.79 -13.66 10.32
CA MET A 149 4.21 -13.80 9.94
C MET A 149 4.40 -13.74 8.43
N VAL A 150 3.49 -14.30 7.62
CA VAL A 150 3.52 -14.18 6.15
C VAL A 150 3.45 -12.72 5.73
N LYS A 151 2.55 -11.92 6.34
CA LYS A 151 2.42 -10.48 6.06
C LYS A 151 3.69 -9.71 6.42
N ARG A 152 4.30 -10.00 7.56
CA ARG A 152 5.57 -9.39 8.00
C ARG A 152 6.75 -9.79 7.10
N ALA A 153 6.81 -11.04 6.66
CA ALA A 153 7.83 -11.50 5.69
C ALA A 153 7.67 -10.81 4.33
N ALA A 154 6.44 -10.65 3.85
CA ALA A 154 6.14 -9.92 2.62
C ALA A 154 6.48 -8.42 2.76
N LEU A 155 6.25 -7.83 3.93
CA LEU A 155 6.68 -6.46 4.24
C LEU A 155 8.22 -6.34 4.23
N ALA A 156 8.94 -7.27 4.84
CA ALA A 156 10.40 -7.30 4.81
C ALA A 156 10.94 -7.33 3.37
N ARG A 157 10.33 -8.15 2.50
CA ARG A 157 10.68 -8.22 1.07
C ARG A 157 10.35 -6.91 0.36
N ALA A 158 9.20 -6.30 0.64
CA ALA A 158 8.83 -5.00 0.07
C ALA A 158 9.82 -3.88 0.48
N LEU A 159 10.40 -3.98 1.67
CA LEU A 159 11.41 -3.03 2.17
C LEU A 159 12.85 -3.36 1.72
N ALA A 160 13.08 -4.44 0.98
CA ALA A 160 14.41 -4.93 0.67
C ALA A 160 15.31 -3.89 -0.01
N LEU A 161 14.77 -3.16 -0.98
CA LEU A 161 15.50 -2.16 -1.78
C LEU A 161 15.42 -0.73 -1.22
N ASP A 162 15.06 -0.54 0.05
CA ASP A 162 14.87 0.78 0.67
C ASP A 162 13.96 1.70 -0.17
N PRO A 163 12.69 1.29 -0.40
CA PRO A 163 11.78 2.03 -1.25
C PRO A 163 11.44 3.40 -0.68
N GLU A 164 11.05 4.35 -1.54
CA GLU A 164 10.49 5.64 -1.13
C GLU A 164 8.97 5.58 -1.03
N ILE A 165 8.33 4.68 -1.81
CA ILE A 165 6.88 4.46 -1.76
C ILE A 165 6.60 3.00 -1.43
N LEU A 166 5.74 2.78 -0.43
CA LEU A 166 5.26 1.46 -0.03
C LEU A 166 3.79 1.30 -0.42
N PHE A 167 3.50 0.35 -1.29
CA PHE A 167 2.15 -0.03 -1.71
C PHE A 167 1.68 -1.24 -0.92
N LEU A 168 0.53 -1.13 -0.26
CA LEU A 168 -0.05 -2.16 0.58
C LEU A 168 -1.47 -2.48 0.10
N ASP A 169 -1.70 -3.70 -0.38
CA ASP A 169 -3.02 -4.17 -0.81
C ASP A 169 -3.61 -5.09 0.26
N GLU A 170 -4.57 -4.59 1.06
CA GLU A 170 -5.25 -5.28 2.16
C GLU A 170 -4.26 -5.99 3.12
N PRO A 171 -3.31 -5.25 3.72
CA PRO A 171 -2.21 -5.86 4.46
C PRO A 171 -2.65 -6.59 5.73
N THR A 172 -3.73 -6.14 6.38
CA THR A 172 -4.27 -6.71 7.62
C THR A 172 -5.37 -7.75 7.39
N ALA A 173 -5.79 -7.95 6.12
CA ALA A 173 -6.85 -8.91 5.80
C ALA A 173 -6.51 -10.32 6.29
N GLY A 174 -7.44 -10.91 7.06
CA GLY A 174 -7.30 -12.26 7.63
C GLY A 174 -6.47 -12.34 8.91
N LEU A 175 -6.04 -11.21 9.47
CA LEU A 175 -5.43 -11.15 10.79
C LEU A 175 -6.51 -11.01 11.88
N ASP A 176 -6.18 -11.49 13.09
CA ASP A 176 -6.95 -11.14 14.27
C ASP A 176 -6.77 -9.64 14.62
N PRO A 177 -7.70 -9.03 15.38
CA PRO A 177 -7.66 -7.59 15.66
C PRO A 177 -6.37 -7.12 16.35
N ILE A 178 -5.76 -7.92 17.22
CA ILE A 178 -4.53 -7.56 17.93
C ILE A 178 -3.35 -7.55 16.95
N SER A 179 -3.25 -8.57 16.10
CA SER A 179 -2.23 -8.67 15.07
C SER A 179 -2.39 -7.57 14.01
N ALA A 180 -3.61 -7.20 13.64
CA ALA A 180 -3.91 -6.12 12.72
C ALA A 180 -3.43 -4.77 13.30
N ALA A 181 -3.83 -4.42 14.52
CA ALA A 181 -3.40 -3.19 15.19
C ALA A 181 -1.88 -3.11 15.36
N ALA A 182 -1.22 -4.24 15.68
CA ALA A 182 0.24 -4.30 15.77
C ALA A 182 0.92 -4.11 14.39
N PHE A 183 0.30 -4.57 13.31
CA PHE A 183 0.79 -4.34 11.95
C PHE A 183 0.62 -2.86 11.55
N ASP A 184 -0.53 -2.25 11.83
CA ASP A 184 -0.81 -0.84 11.58
C ASP A 184 0.19 0.07 12.30
N SER A 185 0.42 -0.17 13.59
CA SER A 185 1.43 0.55 14.38
C SER A 185 2.84 0.41 13.80
N LEU A 186 3.17 -0.77 13.27
CA LEU A 186 4.46 -1.01 12.59
C LEU A 186 4.57 -0.16 11.31
N ILE A 187 3.52 -0.07 10.48
CA ILE A 187 3.54 0.75 9.26
C ILE A 187 3.76 2.22 9.59
N VAL A 188 3.06 2.76 10.61
CA VAL A 188 3.26 4.14 11.06
C VAL A 188 4.69 4.37 11.56
N THR A 189 5.24 3.41 12.32
CA THR A 189 6.62 3.49 12.83
C THR A 189 7.63 3.50 11.68
N LEU A 190 7.48 2.60 10.70
CA LEU A 190 8.36 2.53 9.54
C LEU A 190 8.26 3.78 8.67
N ARG A 191 7.06 4.31 8.44
CA ARG A 191 6.85 5.55 7.71
C ARG A 191 7.61 6.70 8.35
N ASN A 192 7.50 6.85 9.67
CA ASN A 192 8.16 7.92 10.41
C ASN A 192 9.69 7.75 10.45
N ALA A 193 10.18 6.52 10.64
CA ALA A 193 11.60 6.23 10.76
C ALA A 193 12.35 6.29 9.43
N LEU A 194 11.70 5.88 8.33
CA LEU A 194 12.31 5.76 7.00
C LEU A 194 11.88 6.85 6.03
N GLY A 195 10.94 7.75 6.41
CA GLY A 195 10.42 8.80 5.53
C GLY A 195 9.59 8.27 4.36
N LEU A 196 8.90 7.13 4.53
CA LEU A 196 8.15 6.48 3.48
C LEU A 196 6.89 7.27 3.11
N THR A 197 6.51 7.22 1.84
CA THR A 197 5.14 7.47 1.40
C THR A 197 4.40 6.14 1.34
N VAL A 198 3.18 6.06 1.84
CA VAL A 198 2.42 4.79 1.88
C VAL A 198 1.11 4.93 1.14
N PHE A 199 0.90 4.04 0.16
CA PHE A 199 -0.36 3.89 -0.57
C PHE A 199 -1.05 2.62 -0.05
N LEU A 200 -2.09 2.79 0.77
CA LEU A 200 -2.75 1.71 1.50
C LEU A 200 -4.14 1.45 0.96
N VAL A 201 -4.37 0.29 0.37
CA VAL A 201 -5.72 -0.20 0.03
C VAL A 201 -6.25 -0.99 1.23
N THR A 202 -7.37 -0.58 1.79
CA THR A 202 -8.04 -1.30 2.86
C THR A 202 -9.54 -1.03 2.88
N HIS A 203 -10.29 -1.87 3.54
CA HIS A 203 -11.70 -1.68 3.88
C HIS A 203 -11.92 -1.66 5.40
N ASP A 204 -10.86 -1.66 6.19
CA ASP A 204 -10.90 -1.63 7.65
C ASP A 204 -10.87 -0.19 8.14
N LEU A 205 -11.92 0.20 8.88
CA LEU A 205 -12.07 1.55 9.43
C LEU A 205 -11.06 1.83 10.54
N ASP A 206 -10.76 0.83 11.39
CA ASP A 206 -9.80 1.00 12.48
C ASP A 206 -8.40 1.30 11.92
N THR A 207 -7.99 0.55 10.87
CA THR A 207 -6.76 0.84 10.13
C THR A 207 -6.76 2.25 9.53
N LEU A 208 -7.87 2.71 8.93
CA LEU A 208 -7.94 4.07 8.35
C LEU A 208 -7.76 5.16 9.39
N TYR A 209 -8.50 5.08 10.51
CA TYR A 209 -8.43 6.09 11.56
C TYR A 209 -7.10 6.08 12.33
N SER A 210 -6.46 4.91 12.45
CA SER A 210 -5.20 4.79 13.21
C SER A 210 -3.95 5.12 12.39
N THR A 211 -4.00 4.98 11.05
CA THR A 211 -2.79 5.05 10.23
C THR A 211 -2.81 6.17 9.19
N CYS A 212 -3.97 6.50 8.60
CA CYS A 212 -4.01 7.33 7.40
C CYS A 212 -4.04 8.83 7.72
N ASP A 213 -3.21 9.61 7.02
CA ASP A 213 -3.25 11.07 7.04
C ASP A 213 -4.40 11.60 6.16
N ARG A 214 -4.65 10.91 5.03
CA ARG A 214 -5.72 11.21 4.07
C ARG A 214 -6.36 9.92 3.59
N VAL A 215 -7.61 10.04 3.13
CA VAL A 215 -8.37 8.93 2.55
C VAL A 215 -8.92 9.35 1.18
N ALA A 216 -8.73 8.52 0.17
CA ALA A 216 -9.35 8.66 -1.14
C ALA A 216 -10.49 7.64 -1.30
N VAL A 217 -11.69 8.10 -1.60
CA VAL A 217 -12.88 7.27 -1.81
C VAL A 217 -13.07 7.01 -3.28
N LEU A 218 -13.02 5.73 -3.68
CA LEU A 218 -13.37 5.29 -5.02
C LEU A 218 -14.87 4.98 -5.08
N SER A 219 -15.60 5.78 -5.84
CA SER A 219 -17.03 5.62 -6.12
C SER A 219 -17.29 5.98 -7.58
N GLN A 220 -18.31 5.37 -8.20
CA GLN A 220 -18.72 5.69 -9.57
C GLN A 220 -17.53 5.72 -10.56
N ARG A 221 -16.58 4.77 -10.44
CA ARG A 221 -15.39 4.59 -11.30
C ARG A 221 -14.32 5.69 -11.21
N ARG A 222 -14.41 6.63 -10.27
CA ARG A 222 -13.50 7.74 -10.07
C ARG A 222 -13.20 7.97 -8.59
N VAL A 223 -12.26 8.84 -8.29
CA VAL A 223 -12.08 9.36 -6.93
C VAL A 223 -13.17 10.39 -6.67
N LEU A 224 -14.02 10.11 -5.71
CA LEU A 224 -15.09 10.99 -5.28
C LEU A 224 -14.57 12.13 -4.39
N ALA A 225 -13.69 11.78 -3.46
CA ALA A 225 -13.05 12.70 -2.52
C ALA A 225 -11.68 12.15 -2.12
N ALA A 226 -10.72 13.04 -1.85
CA ALA A 226 -9.40 12.70 -1.31
C ALA A 226 -8.96 13.79 -0.32
N ALA A 227 -9.18 13.57 0.97
CA ALA A 227 -8.97 14.56 2.03
C ALA A 227 -8.68 13.85 3.38
N PRO A 228 -8.37 14.59 4.47
CA PRO A 228 -8.38 14.04 5.82
C PRO A 228 -9.70 13.31 6.13
N ILE A 229 -9.63 12.25 6.92
CA ILE A 229 -10.76 11.33 7.11
C ILE A 229 -12.03 12.02 7.62
N ASP A 230 -11.89 13.02 8.51
CA ASP A 230 -13.01 13.80 9.05
C ASP A 230 -13.73 14.65 7.98
N GLU A 231 -13.01 15.09 6.96
CA GLU A 231 -13.58 15.83 5.82
C GLU A 231 -14.28 14.86 4.87
N VAL A 232 -13.63 13.73 4.56
CA VAL A 232 -14.21 12.68 3.70
C VAL A 232 -15.50 12.15 4.30
N ALA A 233 -15.57 11.92 5.62
CA ALA A 233 -16.76 11.42 6.31
C ALA A 233 -17.98 12.35 6.21
N ARG A 234 -17.79 13.63 5.84
CA ARG A 234 -18.86 14.63 5.63
C ARG A 234 -19.33 14.72 4.18
N THR A 235 -18.69 14.00 3.25
CA THR A 235 -19.07 14.02 1.84
C THR A 235 -20.51 13.55 1.68
N ASP A 236 -21.33 14.30 0.93
CA ASP A 236 -22.72 13.97 0.63
C ASP A 236 -22.80 12.89 -0.46
N ASP A 237 -22.50 11.66 -0.06
CA ASP A 237 -22.60 10.45 -0.87
C ASP A 237 -23.14 9.30 -0.01
N ALA A 238 -24.13 8.58 -0.51
CA ALA A 238 -24.82 7.54 0.25
C ALA A 238 -23.89 6.43 0.76
N TRP A 239 -22.89 6.03 -0.05
CA TRP A 239 -21.91 5.02 0.34
C TRP A 239 -20.98 5.56 1.44
N VAL A 240 -20.50 6.80 1.30
CA VAL A 240 -19.64 7.45 2.29
C VAL A 240 -20.36 7.56 3.64
N GLN A 241 -21.60 8.04 3.62
CA GLN A 241 -22.41 8.17 4.83
C GLN A 241 -22.66 6.82 5.51
N ALA A 242 -22.99 5.78 4.73
CA ALA A 242 -23.19 4.43 5.26
C ALA A 242 -21.90 3.82 5.82
N TYR A 243 -20.75 4.08 5.19
CA TYR A 243 -19.47 3.51 5.56
C TYR A 243 -18.88 4.19 6.79
N PHE A 244 -18.73 5.52 6.80
CA PHE A 244 -18.10 6.26 7.88
C PHE A 244 -19.04 6.56 9.05
N ASN A 245 -20.33 6.82 8.78
CA ASN A 245 -21.32 7.20 9.80
C ASN A 245 -22.26 6.05 10.19
N GLY A 246 -22.04 4.85 9.65
CA GLY A 246 -22.70 3.62 10.07
C GLY A 246 -22.26 3.16 11.47
N PRO A 247 -22.85 2.09 12.02
CA PRO A 247 -22.52 1.63 13.38
C PRO A 247 -21.03 1.34 13.62
N ARG A 248 -20.34 0.75 12.63
CA ARG A 248 -18.90 0.47 12.70
C ARG A 248 -18.06 1.75 12.58
N GLY A 249 -18.44 2.68 11.69
CA GLY A 249 -17.76 3.95 11.51
C GLY A 249 -17.82 4.80 12.79
N ARG A 250 -18.97 4.90 13.43
CA ARG A 250 -19.11 5.61 14.71
C ARG A 250 -18.25 5.00 15.81
N ALA A 251 -18.16 3.67 15.89
CA ALA A 251 -17.30 3.00 16.87
C ALA A 251 -15.82 3.32 16.64
N ALA A 252 -15.35 3.27 15.39
CA ALA A 252 -13.97 3.60 15.03
C ALA A 252 -13.65 5.09 15.30
N THR A 253 -14.55 6.01 14.98
CA THR A 253 -14.39 7.45 15.29
C THR A 253 -14.25 7.71 16.78
N LEU A 254 -15.09 7.08 17.62
CA LEU A 254 -15.00 7.21 19.07
C LEU A 254 -13.69 6.64 19.64
N ALA A 255 -13.22 5.53 19.08
CA ALA A 255 -11.94 4.92 19.48
C ALA A 255 -10.74 5.81 19.10
N ALA A 256 -10.79 6.48 17.94
CA ALA A 256 -9.73 7.38 17.49
C ALA A 256 -9.70 8.74 18.21
N HIS A 257 -10.86 9.21 18.75
CA HIS A 257 -11.00 10.50 19.40
C HIS A 257 -11.67 10.35 20.80
N PRO A 258 -11.04 9.65 21.77
CA PRO A 258 -11.61 9.49 23.10
C PRO A 258 -11.74 10.88 23.77
N GLY A 259 -12.98 11.40 23.91
CA GLY A 259 -13.27 12.64 24.64
C GLY A 259 -13.77 13.83 23.82
N LYS A 260 -14.21 13.62 22.58
CA LYS A 260 -15.01 14.60 21.83
C LYS A 260 -16.49 14.17 21.86
N ASP A 261 -17.18 14.46 22.97
CA ASP A 261 -18.64 14.54 23.07
C ASP A 261 -19.10 16.00 22.93
#